data_3517809a1e766d7e589beec48b0442d9
#
_entry.id   3517809a1e766d7e589beec48b0442d9
#
_cell.length_a   1.000
_cell.length_b   1.000
_cell.length_c   1.000
_cell.angle_alpha   90.00
_cell.angle_beta   90.00
_cell.angle_gamma   90.00
#
_symmetry.space_group_name_H-M   'P 1'
#
loop_
_entity.id
_entity.type
_entity.pdbx_description
1 polymer ?
#
loop_
_entity_poly.entity_id
_entity_poly.type
_entity_poly.pdbx_seq_one_letter_code
_entity_poly.pdbx_strand_id
1 'polypeptide(L)'
;IALYIIEEAEKRGILKQGDTIIETTSGNTGFSLAMVSIIKGYDCILAVSSKSSRDKIDMLRSMGAKVYVCPAHVSADDERSYYNVAKRLHEETKGSVYINQYFNELNVDAHYKSTGPEIWEQTGGQITHLVACSGTGGTISGTARFLKEQNPNIKVLGVDAFGSVLKKYHETKEFDNAEIYPYRIEGLGKNLIPTATDFDIIDKFIKVSDEESAHTTRELAKKEGLFVGYTSGAAFQTVKQYAEEGEFDANSNVVIIFPDHGSRYMSKVFSDEWMSEQGFFDSVNQEEALKIEIIK
;
A
#
# COMPACT_ATOMS: atom_id res chain seq x y z
N ILE A 1 5.27 -2.04 11.17
CA ILE A 1 6.23 -2.61 10.21
C ILE A 1 7.61 -1.96 10.38
N ALA A 2 7.73 -0.64 10.25
CA ALA A 2 9.01 0.06 10.35
C ALA A 2 9.71 -0.18 11.70
N LEU A 3 8.98 -0.07 12.82
CA LEU A 3 9.52 -0.31 14.15
C LEU A 3 10.10 -1.73 14.25
N TYR A 4 9.34 -2.74 13.82
CA TYR A 4 9.77 -4.13 13.85
C TYR A 4 11.05 -4.37 13.02
N ILE A 5 11.08 -3.84 11.78
CA ILE A 5 12.25 -4.01 10.90
C ILE A 5 13.49 -3.33 11.50
N ILE A 6 13.33 -2.11 12.02
CA ILE A 6 14.44 -1.36 12.63
C ILE A 6 14.95 -2.08 13.87
N GLU A 7 14.08 -2.53 14.77
CA GLU A 7 14.48 -3.25 15.99
C GLU A 7 15.16 -4.59 15.68
N GLU A 8 14.69 -5.32 14.68
CA GLU A 8 15.37 -6.54 14.25
C GLU A 8 16.73 -6.25 13.60
N ALA A 9 16.86 -5.15 12.83
CA ALA A 9 18.15 -4.74 12.28
C ALA A 9 19.14 -4.32 13.38
N GLU A 10 18.68 -3.62 14.41
CA GLU A 10 19.47 -3.28 15.61
C GLU A 10 19.93 -4.55 16.35
N LYS A 11 19.02 -5.47 16.66
CA LYS A 11 19.32 -6.75 17.34
C LYS A 11 20.35 -7.59 16.58
N ARG A 12 20.30 -7.57 15.26
CA ARG A 12 21.25 -8.29 14.39
C ARG A 12 22.57 -7.53 14.18
N GLY A 13 22.71 -6.32 14.72
CA GLY A 13 23.87 -5.46 14.55
C GLY A 13 24.07 -4.93 13.12
N ILE A 14 23.04 -5.01 12.29
CA ILE A 14 23.02 -4.47 10.93
C ILE A 14 22.89 -2.95 10.96
N LEU A 15 22.01 -2.43 11.82
CA LEU A 15 21.79 -1.00 12.04
C LEU A 15 22.41 -0.58 13.36
N LYS A 16 23.21 0.49 13.33
CA LYS A 16 23.95 1.03 14.49
C LYS A 16 23.63 2.50 14.68
N GLN A 17 23.77 2.98 15.90
CA GLN A 17 23.57 4.40 16.22
C GLN A 17 24.39 5.30 15.29
N GLY A 18 23.76 6.30 14.70
CA GLY A 18 24.36 7.23 13.74
C GLY A 18 24.33 6.76 12.28
N ASP A 19 23.82 5.55 12.00
CA ASP A 19 23.60 5.10 10.61
C ASP A 19 22.42 5.83 9.99
N THR A 20 22.35 5.79 8.65
CA THR A 20 21.27 6.35 7.85
C THR A 20 20.35 5.25 7.33
N ILE A 21 19.05 5.38 7.54
CA ILE A 21 18.04 4.47 6.99
C ILE A 21 17.65 4.95 5.60
N ILE A 22 17.73 4.06 4.61
CA ILE A 22 17.34 4.35 3.22
C ILE A 22 16.23 3.41 2.80
N GLU A 23 15.21 3.94 2.13
CA GLU A 23 14.10 3.13 1.61
C GLU A 23 13.51 3.69 0.32
N THR A 24 12.98 2.79 -0.46
CA THR A 24 12.12 3.02 -1.63
C THR A 24 10.66 2.88 -1.21
N THR A 25 9.88 3.94 -1.32
CA THR A 25 8.50 3.93 -0.80
C THR A 25 7.53 4.73 -1.68
N SER A 26 6.25 4.35 -1.65
CA SER A 26 5.14 5.13 -2.19
C SER A 26 4.44 6.01 -1.13
N GLY A 27 4.93 6.01 0.11
CA GLY A 27 4.46 6.93 1.15
C GLY A 27 4.32 6.33 2.55
N ASN A 28 3.47 5.31 2.76
CA ASN A 28 3.10 4.85 4.11
C ASN A 28 4.27 4.24 4.89
N THR A 29 5.05 3.37 4.28
CA THR A 29 6.27 2.83 4.90
C THR A 29 7.28 3.92 5.18
N GLY A 30 7.46 4.87 4.24
CA GLY A 30 8.35 6.01 4.42
C GLY A 30 7.95 6.89 5.60
N PHE A 31 6.66 7.16 5.78
CA PHE A 31 6.15 7.90 6.93
C PHE A 31 6.51 7.20 8.25
N SER A 32 6.27 5.89 8.33
CA SER A 32 6.60 5.10 9.51
C SER A 32 8.11 5.04 9.78
N LEU A 33 8.93 4.89 8.72
CA LEU A 33 10.38 4.91 8.83
C LEU A 33 10.89 6.27 9.30
N ALA A 34 10.41 7.38 8.72
CA ALA A 34 10.80 8.73 9.15
C ALA A 34 10.47 8.96 10.62
N MET A 35 9.28 8.56 11.07
CA MET A 35 8.87 8.69 12.48
C MET A 35 9.75 7.88 13.43
N VAL A 36 10.00 6.61 13.11
CA VAL A 36 10.84 5.75 13.96
C VAL A 36 12.30 6.21 13.95
N SER A 37 12.80 6.69 12.80
CA SER A 37 14.14 7.25 12.68
C SER A 37 14.34 8.44 13.61
N ILE A 38 13.41 9.39 13.65
CA ILE A 38 13.46 10.54 14.58
C ILE A 38 13.52 10.06 16.03
N ILE A 39 12.63 9.15 16.42
CA ILE A 39 12.54 8.65 17.80
C ILE A 39 13.82 7.93 18.22
N LYS A 40 14.44 7.18 17.32
CA LYS A 40 15.64 6.37 17.58
C LYS A 40 16.96 7.09 17.24
N GLY A 41 16.91 8.31 16.68
CA GLY A 41 18.10 9.12 16.38
C GLY A 41 18.84 8.68 15.12
N TYR A 42 18.14 8.19 14.09
CA TYR A 42 18.69 7.85 12.78
C TYR A 42 18.37 8.94 11.75
N ASP A 43 19.27 9.13 10.80
CA ASP A 43 18.96 9.86 9.56
C ASP A 43 18.07 8.99 8.65
N CYS A 44 17.22 9.64 7.86
CA CYS A 44 16.30 8.96 6.97
C CYS A 44 16.32 9.56 5.55
N ILE A 45 16.57 8.73 4.56
CA ILE A 45 16.55 9.08 3.13
C ILE A 45 15.49 8.23 2.42
N LEU A 46 14.59 8.87 1.70
CA LEU A 46 13.48 8.20 1.04
C LEU A 46 13.44 8.52 -0.45
N ALA A 47 13.45 7.50 -1.30
CA ALA A 47 13.16 7.60 -2.72
C ALA A 47 11.67 7.30 -2.95
N VAL A 48 10.93 8.27 -3.48
CA VAL A 48 9.48 8.18 -3.69
C VAL A 48 9.12 8.33 -5.16
N SER A 49 8.05 7.67 -5.58
CA SER A 49 7.52 7.84 -6.93
C SER A 49 6.82 9.19 -7.09
N SER A 50 6.96 9.85 -8.23
CA SER A 50 6.22 11.07 -8.60
C SER A 50 4.69 10.86 -8.67
N LYS A 51 4.22 9.61 -8.59
CA LYS A 51 2.81 9.26 -8.42
C LYS A 51 2.29 9.59 -7.02
N SER A 52 3.17 9.71 -6.02
CA SER A 52 2.79 10.02 -4.64
C SER A 52 2.13 11.39 -4.53
N SER A 53 1.11 11.50 -3.68
CA SER A 53 0.44 12.78 -3.44
C SER A 53 1.40 13.82 -2.88
N ARG A 54 1.14 15.08 -3.19
CA ARG A 54 1.90 16.21 -2.64
C ARG A 54 1.86 16.17 -1.11
N ASP A 55 0.68 15.88 -0.55
CA ASP A 55 0.47 15.78 0.89
C ASP A 55 1.45 14.80 1.54
N LYS A 56 1.63 13.60 0.96
CA LYS A 56 2.59 12.60 1.46
C LYS A 56 4.03 13.09 1.40
N ILE A 57 4.43 13.70 0.29
CA ILE A 57 5.79 14.23 0.12
C ILE A 57 6.09 15.30 1.16
N ASP A 58 5.16 16.25 1.36
CA ASP A 58 5.32 17.34 2.31
C ASP A 58 5.33 16.84 3.77
N MET A 59 4.53 15.83 4.09
CA MET A 59 4.59 15.17 5.40
C MET A 59 5.96 14.54 5.68
N LEU A 60 6.53 13.79 4.73
CA LEU A 60 7.85 13.16 4.89
C LEU A 60 8.95 14.21 5.11
N ARG A 61 8.91 15.29 4.34
CA ARG A 61 9.86 16.42 4.48
C ARG A 61 9.71 17.14 5.82
N SER A 62 8.47 17.36 6.26
CA SER A 62 8.18 18.00 7.55
C SER A 62 8.70 17.18 8.75
N MET A 63 8.84 15.87 8.58
CA MET A 63 9.45 14.97 9.55
C MET A 63 10.97 14.86 9.41
N GLY A 64 11.62 15.74 8.64
CA GLY A 64 13.07 15.78 8.51
C GLY A 64 13.68 14.72 7.59
N ALA A 65 12.89 13.89 6.94
CA ALA A 65 13.41 12.93 5.96
C ALA A 65 13.92 13.65 4.72
N LYS A 66 15.07 13.24 4.18
CA LYS A 66 15.57 13.65 2.88
C LYS A 66 14.83 12.88 1.80
N VAL A 67 14.03 13.58 0.99
CA VAL A 67 13.14 12.94 0.00
C VAL A 67 13.63 13.21 -1.42
N TYR A 68 13.78 12.12 -2.20
CA TYR A 68 14.07 12.14 -3.63
C TYR A 68 12.83 11.69 -4.40
N VAL A 69 12.29 12.57 -5.24
CA VAL A 69 11.12 12.26 -6.07
C VAL A 69 11.58 11.75 -7.43
N CYS A 70 11.22 10.53 -7.76
CA CYS A 70 11.64 9.81 -8.96
C CYS A 70 10.49 9.66 -9.95
N PRO A 71 10.74 9.64 -11.27
CA PRO A 71 9.68 9.52 -12.27
C PRO A 71 8.92 8.18 -12.13
N ALA A 72 7.59 8.25 -12.21
CA ALA A 72 6.72 7.08 -12.09
C ALA A 72 6.58 6.26 -13.38
N HIS A 73 6.90 6.88 -14.53
CA HIS A 73 6.65 6.33 -15.87
C HIS A 73 7.84 5.57 -16.48
N VAL A 74 8.88 5.32 -15.69
CA VAL A 74 10.05 4.57 -16.11
C VAL A 74 9.96 3.11 -15.69
N SER A 75 10.67 2.22 -16.41
CA SER A 75 10.76 0.81 -16.01
C SER A 75 11.48 0.65 -14.66
N ALA A 76 11.29 -0.50 -14.01
CA ALA A 76 11.97 -0.78 -12.75
C ALA A 76 13.51 -0.79 -12.90
N ASP A 77 14.01 -1.15 -14.08
CA ASP A 77 15.44 -1.22 -14.39
C ASP A 77 16.07 0.14 -14.78
N ASP A 78 15.26 1.18 -15.03
CA ASP A 78 15.76 2.52 -15.34
C ASP A 78 16.54 3.09 -14.16
N GLU A 79 17.70 3.70 -14.42
CA GLU A 79 18.53 4.32 -13.37
C GLU A 79 17.81 5.42 -12.58
N ARG A 80 16.78 6.04 -13.15
CA ARG A 80 15.94 7.06 -12.52
C ARG A 80 14.79 6.45 -11.72
N SER A 81 14.56 5.15 -11.81
CA SER A 81 13.54 4.48 -11.01
C SER A 81 13.82 4.68 -9.52
N TYR A 82 12.78 4.83 -8.72
CA TYR A 82 12.96 5.03 -7.28
C TYR A 82 13.64 3.82 -6.61
N TYR A 83 13.59 2.63 -7.22
CA TYR A 83 14.34 1.46 -6.78
C TYR A 83 15.85 1.65 -6.95
N ASN A 84 16.29 2.03 -8.14
CA ASN A 84 17.71 2.20 -8.46
C ASN A 84 18.29 3.46 -7.81
N VAL A 85 17.48 4.51 -7.65
CA VAL A 85 17.89 5.72 -6.91
C VAL A 85 18.15 5.37 -5.43
N ALA A 86 17.27 4.62 -4.76
CA ALA A 86 17.50 4.21 -3.37
C ALA A 86 18.74 3.33 -3.22
N LYS A 87 18.95 2.39 -4.15
CA LYS A 87 20.14 1.52 -4.16
C LYS A 87 21.42 2.34 -4.32
N ARG A 88 21.46 3.25 -5.28
CA ARG A 88 22.61 4.15 -5.49
C ARG A 88 22.89 5.01 -4.26
N LEU A 89 21.85 5.61 -3.66
CA LEU A 89 22.01 6.40 -2.44
C LEU A 89 22.58 5.57 -1.28
N HIS A 90 22.21 4.30 -1.19
CA HIS A 90 22.79 3.39 -0.21
C HIS A 90 24.28 3.13 -0.48
N GLU A 91 24.65 2.87 -1.74
CA GLU A 91 26.05 2.64 -2.15
C GLU A 91 26.94 3.89 -1.91
N GLU A 92 26.37 5.09 -2.10
CA GLU A 92 27.07 6.38 -1.92
C GLU A 92 27.11 6.85 -0.44
N THR A 93 26.23 6.34 0.43
CA THR A 93 26.10 6.79 1.82
C THR A 93 26.78 5.81 2.77
N LYS A 94 27.96 6.17 3.30
CA LYS A 94 28.66 5.37 4.29
C LYS A 94 27.84 5.24 5.58
N GLY A 95 27.78 4.05 6.15
CA GLY A 95 26.99 3.80 7.37
C GLY A 95 25.48 3.91 7.11
N SER A 96 25.02 3.44 5.96
CA SER A 96 23.58 3.36 5.67
C SER A 96 23.08 1.93 5.63
N VAL A 97 21.78 1.77 5.87
CA VAL A 97 21.06 0.50 5.77
C VAL A 97 19.88 0.68 4.82
N TYR A 98 19.88 -0.07 3.71
CA TYR A 98 18.75 -0.13 2.79
C TYR A 98 17.77 -1.18 3.27
N ILE A 99 16.58 -0.77 3.67
CA ILE A 99 15.54 -1.65 4.23
C ILE A 99 15.02 -2.62 3.17
N ASN A 100 14.82 -2.13 1.93
CA ASN A 100 14.40 -2.94 0.78
C ASN A 100 13.13 -3.76 1.03
N GLN A 101 12.04 -3.08 1.41
CA GLN A 101 10.77 -3.70 1.83
C GLN A 101 10.16 -4.70 0.82
N TYR A 102 10.55 -4.64 -0.46
CA TYR A 102 10.07 -5.53 -1.52
C TYR A 102 10.66 -6.94 -1.46
N PHE A 103 11.88 -7.04 -0.91
CA PHE A 103 12.68 -8.27 -0.87
C PHE A 103 13.13 -8.63 0.54
N ASN A 104 12.50 -8.04 1.56
CA ASN A 104 12.85 -8.22 2.97
C ASN A 104 11.76 -9.01 3.69
N GLU A 105 12.07 -10.21 4.13
CA GLU A 105 11.14 -11.07 4.86
C GLU A 105 10.68 -10.46 6.18
N LEU A 106 11.44 -9.56 6.80
CA LEU A 106 11.00 -8.85 8.00
C LEU A 106 9.72 -8.03 7.78
N ASN A 107 9.43 -7.66 6.54
CA ASN A 107 8.17 -7.05 6.17
C ASN A 107 6.99 -8.03 6.34
N VAL A 108 7.16 -9.27 5.94
CA VAL A 108 6.18 -10.36 6.13
C VAL A 108 6.07 -10.72 7.61
N ASP A 109 7.21 -10.90 8.27
CA ASP A 109 7.30 -11.27 9.69
C ASP A 109 6.61 -10.27 10.60
N ALA A 110 6.72 -8.96 10.30
CA ALA A 110 6.07 -7.92 11.07
C ALA A 110 4.55 -8.13 11.13
N HIS A 111 3.93 -8.41 10.00
CA HIS A 111 2.49 -8.67 9.91
C HIS A 111 2.09 -10.04 10.44
N TYR A 112 2.93 -11.05 10.26
CA TYR A 112 2.73 -12.37 10.86
C TYR A 112 2.70 -12.31 12.39
N LYS A 113 3.58 -11.50 13.00
CA LYS A 113 3.70 -11.38 14.45
C LYS A 113 2.78 -10.34 15.10
N SER A 114 2.15 -9.49 14.31
CA SER A 114 1.28 -8.43 14.84
C SER A 114 -0.12 -8.43 14.21
N THR A 115 -0.25 -8.08 12.93
CA THR A 115 -1.54 -7.87 12.26
C THR A 115 -2.39 -9.14 12.21
N GLY A 116 -1.78 -10.28 11.90
CA GLY A 116 -2.48 -11.57 11.88
C GLY A 116 -3.06 -11.96 13.23
N PRO A 117 -2.25 -12.01 14.31
CA PRO A 117 -2.74 -12.28 15.66
C PRO A 117 -3.83 -11.32 16.13
N GLU A 118 -3.65 -10.00 15.87
CA GLU A 118 -4.62 -8.98 16.25
C GLU A 118 -5.98 -9.18 15.56
N ILE A 119 -6.00 -9.45 14.27
CA ILE A 119 -7.23 -9.75 13.53
C ILE A 119 -7.89 -11.03 14.08
N TRP A 120 -7.11 -12.07 14.31
CA TRP A 120 -7.63 -13.33 14.86
C TRP A 120 -8.30 -13.13 16.22
N GLU A 121 -7.64 -12.41 17.12
CA GLU A 121 -8.18 -12.10 18.45
C GLU A 121 -9.45 -11.24 18.37
N GLN A 122 -9.41 -10.15 17.59
CA GLN A 122 -10.56 -9.22 17.48
C GLN A 122 -11.78 -9.85 16.82
N THR A 123 -11.59 -10.81 15.92
CA THR A 123 -12.70 -11.55 15.30
C THR A 123 -13.15 -12.77 16.10
N GLY A 124 -12.49 -13.08 17.22
CA GLY A 124 -12.73 -14.31 17.98
C GLY A 124 -12.53 -15.56 17.13
N GLY A 125 -11.62 -15.50 16.15
CA GLY A 125 -11.35 -16.59 15.22
C GLY A 125 -12.45 -16.86 14.19
N GLN A 126 -13.43 -15.97 14.05
CA GLN A 126 -14.58 -16.16 13.15
C GLN A 126 -14.37 -15.56 11.76
N ILE A 127 -13.19 -15.03 11.46
CA ILE A 127 -12.86 -14.51 10.13
C ILE A 127 -12.95 -15.61 9.07
N THR A 128 -13.63 -15.32 7.95
CA THR A 128 -13.73 -16.22 6.79
C THR A 128 -12.97 -15.69 5.56
N HIS A 129 -12.87 -14.38 5.44
CA HIS A 129 -12.22 -13.72 4.31
C HIS A 129 -11.32 -12.59 4.77
N LEU A 130 -10.08 -12.57 4.27
CA LEU A 130 -9.15 -11.46 4.38
C LEU A 130 -9.06 -10.74 3.03
N VAL A 131 -9.27 -9.42 3.01
CA VAL A 131 -9.08 -8.59 1.82
C VAL A 131 -7.99 -7.56 2.08
N ALA A 132 -6.95 -7.57 1.27
CA ALA A 132 -5.83 -6.65 1.41
C ALA A 132 -5.23 -6.24 0.08
N CYS A 133 -4.86 -4.96 -0.03
CA CYS A 133 -4.10 -4.45 -1.15
C CYS A 133 -2.68 -5.01 -1.19
N SER A 134 -2.21 -5.39 -2.38
CA SER A 134 -0.85 -5.86 -2.59
C SER A 134 0.00 -4.79 -3.28
N GLY A 135 0.92 -4.20 -2.52
CA GLY A 135 2.02 -3.38 -3.02
C GLY A 135 3.32 -4.18 -2.95
N THR A 136 3.96 -4.23 -1.78
CA THR A 136 5.10 -5.13 -1.53
C THR A 136 4.69 -6.58 -1.28
N GLY A 137 3.44 -6.77 -0.88
CA GLY A 137 2.89 -8.06 -0.49
C GLY A 137 3.08 -8.43 0.98
N GLY A 138 3.93 -7.73 1.73
CA GLY A 138 4.23 -8.08 3.12
C GLY A 138 2.99 -8.13 4.02
N THR A 139 2.09 -7.16 3.88
CA THR A 139 0.85 -7.10 4.69
C THR A 139 -0.03 -8.31 4.45
N ILE A 140 -0.37 -8.57 3.19
CA ILE A 140 -1.27 -9.69 2.85
C ILE A 140 -0.62 -11.02 3.16
N SER A 141 0.66 -11.22 2.83
CA SER A 141 1.36 -12.48 3.02
C SER A 141 1.57 -12.82 4.49
N GLY A 142 2.06 -11.86 5.29
CA GLY A 142 2.29 -12.08 6.72
C GLY A 142 1.00 -12.32 7.49
N THR A 143 -0.03 -11.51 7.23
CA THR A 143 -1.35 -11.67 7.85
C THR A 143 -2.00 -12.99 7.45
N ALA A 144 -2.01 -13.32 6.16
CA ALA A 144 -2.59 -14.54 5.64
C ALA A 144 -1.89 -15.80 6.16
N ARG A 145 -0.55 -15.78 6.24
CA ARG A 145 0.23 -16.90 6.79
C ARG A 145 -0.23 -17.24 8.21
N PHE A 146 -0.29 -16.25 9.08
CA PHE A 146 -0.77 -16.47 10.45
C PHE A 146 -2.22 -16.98 10.47
N LEU A 147 -3.12 -16.32 9.74
CA LEU A 147 -4.55 -16.68 9.76
C LEU A 147 -4.82 -18.07 9.20
N LYS A 148 -4.15 -18.47 8.11
CA LYS A 148 -4.32 -19.82 7.54
C LYS A 148 -3.68 -20.91 8.40
N GLU A 149 -2.69 -20.61 9.21
CA GLU A 149 -2.20 -21.54 10.25
C GLU A 149 -3.25 -21.81 11.33
N GLN A 150 -4.07 -20.80 11.67
CA GLN A 150 -5.18 -20.96 12.61
C GLN A 150 -6.39 -21.67 11.96
N ASN A 151 -6.74 -21.29 10.73
CA ASN A 151 -7.83 -21.88 9.96
C ASN A 151 -7.49 -21.86 8.46
N PRO A 152 -7.13 -23.01 7.86
CA PRO A 152 -6.74 -23.09 6.45
C PRO A 152 -7.88 -22.79 5.47
N ASN A 153 -9.13 -22.74 5.91
CA ASN A 153 -10.29 -22.44 5.07
C ASN A 153 -10.50 -20.93 4.84
N ILE A 154 -9.77 -20.07 5.56
CA ILE A 154 -9.86 -18.62 5.35
C ILE A 154 -9.45 -18.28 3.91
N LYS A 155 -10.32 -17.55 3.21
CA LYS A 155 -10.07 -17.07 1.87
C LYS A 155 -9.29 -15.76 1.91
N VAL A 156 -8.24 -15.67 1.10
CA VAL A 156 -7.37 -14.49 1.00
C VAL A 156 -7.53 -13.86 -0.36
N LEU A 157 -8.11 -12.66 -0.40
CA LEU A 157 -8.35 -11.89 -1.61
C LEU A 157 -7.32 -10.76 -1.71
N GLY A 158 -6.44 -10.88 -2.68
CA GLY A 158 -5.47 -9.84 -3.05
C GLY A 158 -6.13 -8.80 -3.95
N VAL A 159 -5.95 -7.53 -3.62
CA VAL A 159 -6.37 -6.43 -4.48
C VAL A 159 -5.21 -6.02 -5.37
N ASP A 160 -5.46 -5.91 -6.67
CA ASP A 160 -4.49 -5.47 -7.67
C ASP A 160 -5.06 -4.34 -8.53
N ALA A 161 -4.21 -3.58 -9.20
CA ALA A 161 -4.62 -2.51 -10.10
C ALA A 161 -4.55 -2.94 -11.57
N PHE A 162 -5.42 -2.39 -12.40
CA PHE A 162 -5.16 -2.39 -13.83
C PHE A 162 -3.88 -1.60 -14.10
N GLY A 163 -2.95 -2.18 -14.86
CA GLY A 163 -1.59 -1.65 -15.05
C GLY A 163 -0.52 -2.31 -14.15
N SER A 164 -0.90 -3.32 -13.37
CA SER A 164 -0.02 -4.12 -12.52
C SER A 164 0.06 -5.58 -12.98
N VAL A 165 1.20 -6.21 -12.71
CA VAL A 165 1.50 -7.60 -13.12
C VAL A 165 1.07 -8.66 -12.11
N LEU A 166 0.65 -8.30 -10.88
CA LEU A 166 0.54 -9.26 -9.79
C LEU A 166 -0.54 -10.32 -10.03
N LYS A 167 -1.73 -9.93 -10.50
CA LYS A 167 -2.81 -10.88 -10.83
C LYS A 167 -2.37 -11.87 -11.91
N LYS A 168 -1.83 -11.36 -13.03
CA LYS A 168 -1.37 -12.18 -14.13
C LYS A 168 -0.31 -13.18 -13.68
N TYR A 169 0.67 -12.69 -12.90
CA TYR A 169 1.70 -13.56 -12.35
C TYR A 169 1.15 -14.62 -11.38
N HIS A 170 0.18 -14.26 -10.54
CA HIS A 170 -0.49 -15.22 -9.66
C HIS A 170 -1.13 -16.37 -10.45
N GLU A 171 -1.84 -16.04 -11.54
CA GLU A 171 -2.58 -17.00 -12.34
C GLU A 171 -1.70 -17.86 -13.24
N THR A 172 -0.61 -17.29 -13.79
CA THR A 172 0.18 -17.96 -14.85
C THR A 172 1.61 -18.25 -14.44
N LYS A 173 2.11 -17.63 -13.36
CA LYS A 173 3.53 -17.61 -12.95
C LYS A 173 4.46 -16.99 -14.02
N GLU A 174 3.90 -16.27 -14.99
CA GLU A 174 4.63 -15.59 -16.04
C GLU A 174 4.60 -14.07 -15.82
N PHE A 175 5.76 -13.42 -15.99
CA PHE A 175 5.84 -11.97 -15.96
C PHE A 175 5.49 -11.42 -17.34
N ASP A 176 4.41 -10.62 -17.40
CA ASP A 176 3.91 -10.05 -18.66
C ASP A 176 4.06 -8.52 -18.66
N ASN A 177 4.95 -8.01 -19.51
CA ASN A 177 5.13 -6.58 -19.68
C ASN A 177 3.91 -5.86 -20.27
N ALA A 178 3.02 -6.57 -20.98
CA ALA A 178 1.81 -6.00 -21.56
C ALA A 178 0.80 -5.56 -20.49
N GLU A 179 0.92 -6.11 -19.27
CA GLU A 179 0.10 -5.70 -18.12
C GLU A 179 0.54 -4.32 -17.55
N ILE A 180 1.71 -3.80 -17.93
CA ILE A 180 2.31 -2.60 -17.33
C ILE A 180 1.88 -1.34 -18.08
N TYR A 181 1.03 -0.55 -17.46
CA TYR A 181 0.66 0.78 -17.94
C TYR A 181 0.30 1.72 -16.77
N PRO A 182 0.27 3.04 -16.97
CA PRO A 182 0.03 3.99 -15.89
C PRO A 182 -1.33 3.82 -15.21
N TYR A 183 -1.35 3.89 -13.88
CA TYR A 183 -2.55 3.94 -13.05
C TYR A 183 -2.32 4.91 -11.87
N ARG A 184 -3.39 5.32 -11.17
CA ARG A 184 -3.38 6.42 -10.20
C ARG A 184 -3.28 5.98 -8.74
N ILE A 185 -3.78 4.78 -8.40
CA ILE A 185 -3.81 4.31 -7.02
C ILE A 185 -2.38 4.14 -6.50
N GLU A 186 -2.09 4.82 -5.38
CA GLU A 186 -0.77 4.76 -4.74
C GLU A 186 -0.69 3.59 -3.78
N GLY A 187 0.43 2.88 -3.76
CA GLY A 187 0.67 1.77 -2.82
C GLY A 187 0.05 0.44 -3.22
N LEU A 188 -0.68 0.38 -4.34
CA LEU A 188 -1.28 -0.80 -4.91
C LEU A 188 -0.59 -1.17 -6.22
N GLY A 189 -0.49 -2.46 -6.50
CA GLY A 189 0.04 -2.98 -7.77
C GLY A 189 1.54 -2.76 -7.97
N LYS A 190 2.14 -3.51 -8.89
CA LYS A 190 3.57 -3.47 -9.20
C LYS A 190 3.87 -3.74 -10.67
N ASN A 191 5.06 -3.26 -11.10
CA ASN A 191 5.72 -3.57 -12.36
C ASN A 191 6.95 -4.48 -12.18
N LEU A 192 6.98 -5.20 -11.07
CA LEU A 192 7.97 -6.22 -10.71
C LEU A 192 7.31 -7.24 -9.77
N ILE A 193 7.97 -8.37 -9.53
CA ILE A 193 7.48 -9.40 -8.61
C ILE A 193 8.25 -9.29 -7.28
N PRO A 194 7.62 -8.78 -6.20
CA PRO A 194 8.26 -8.71 -4.89
C PRO A 194 8.34 -10.10 -4.25
N THR A 195 9.47 -10.45 -3.64
CA THR A 195 9.60 -11.71 -2.89
C THR A 195 8.84 -11.70 -1.56
N ALA A 196 8.47 -10.50 -1.08
CA ALA A 196 7.59 -10.37 0.09
C ALA A 196 6.11 -10.71 -0.21
N THR A 197 5.75 -10.96 -1.49
CA THR A 197 4.44 -11.49 -1.87
C THR A 197 4.49 -13.02 -1.96
N ASP A 198 3.80 -13.67 -1.06
CA ASP A 198 3.58 -15.12 -1.09
C ASP A 198 2.33 -15.42 -1.93
N PHE A 199 2.54 -15.71 -3.22
CA PHE A 199 1.46 -15.93 -4.17
C PHE A 199 0.72 -17.26 -3.94
N ASP A 200 1.30 -18.19 -3.21
CA ASP A 200 0.69 -19.51 -2.99
C ASP A 200 -0.33 -19.48 -1.83
N ILE A 201 -0.22 -18.48 -0.96
CA ILE A 201 -1.15 -18.30 0.17
C ILE A 201 -2.38 -17.44 -0.20
N ILE A 202 -2.33 -16.72 -1.30
CA ILE A 202 -3.40 -15.85 -1.79
C ILE A 202 -4.31 -16.66 -2.71
N ASP A 203 -5.61 -16.73 -2.38
CA ASP A 203 -6.55 -17.56 -3.15
C ASP A 203 -6.97 -16.93 -4.48
N LYS A 204 -7.15 -15.61 -4.53
CA LYS A 204 -7.58 -14.87 -5.73
C LYS A 204 -7.05 -13.46 -5.72
N PHE A 205 -6.58 -12.95 -6.87
CA PHE A 205 -6.37 -11.52 -7.09
C PHE A 205 -7.52 -10.92 -7.89
N ILE A 206 -8.01 -9.76 -7.46
CA ILE A 206 -9.07 -9.01 -8.13
C ILE A 206 -8.51 -7.66 -8.53
N LYS A 207 -8.65 -7.30 -9.81
CA LYS A 207 -8.25 -5.97 -10.32
C LYS A 207 -9.37 -4.98 -10.14
N VAL A 208 -9.00 -3.78 -9.71
CA VAL A 208 -9.89 -2.63 -9.58
C VAL A 208 -9.37 -1.47 -10.42
N SER A 209 -10.29 -0.66 -10.95
CA SER A 209 -9.94 0.56 -11.68
C SER A 209 -9.66 1.72 -10.72
N ASP A 210 -8.94 2.72 -11.24
CA ASP A 210 -8.68 3.96 -10.52
C ASP A 210 -9.99 4.70 -10.19
N GLU A 211 -10.90 4.79 -11.16
CA GLU A 211 -12.17 5.50 -11.04
C GLU A 211 -13.09 4.87 -9.99
N GLU A 212 -13.38 3.56 -10.10
CA GLU A 212 -14.21 2.84 -9.13
C GLU A 212 -13.65 2.96 -7.71
N SER A 213 -12.33 2.82 -7.57
CA SER A 213 -11.67 2.95 -6.27
C SER A 213 -11.77 4.37 -5.70
N ALA A 214 -11.71 5.41 -6.55
CA ALA A 214 -11.85 6.80 -6.13
C ALA A 214 -13.27 7.09 -5.64
N HIS A 215 -14.29 6.68 -6.40
CA HIS A 215 -15.68 6.84 -6.01
C HIS A 215 -16.00 6.07 -4.73
N THR A 216 -15.53 4.82 -4.63
CA THR A 216 -15.73 4.00 -3.42
C THR A 216 -15.04 4.59 -2.19
N THR A 217 -13.86 5.23 -2.35
CA THR A 217 -13.20 5.95 -1.25
C THR A 217 -14.08 7.09 -0.72
N ARG A 218 -14.65 7.89 -1.62
CA ARG A 218 -15.56 9.01 -1.27
C ARG A 218 -16.88 8.51 -0.68
N GLU A 219 -17.39 7.40 -1.21
CA GLU A 219 -18.61 6.75 -0.71
C GLU A 219 -18.45 6.29 0.74
N LEU A 220 -17.34 5.64 1.09
CA LEU A 220 -17.01 5.24 2.46
C LEU A 220 -17.02 6.43 3.42
N ALA A 221 -16.43 7.57 3.02
CA ALA A 221 -16.43 8.77 3.83
C ALA A 221 -17.83 9.34 4.03
N LYS A 222 -18.65 9.40 2.95
CA LYS A 222 -19.99 10.00 2.98
C LYS A 222 -21.05 9.15 3.69
N LYS A 223 -21.01 7.82 3.47
CA LYS A 223 -22.07 6.91 3.94
C LYS A 223 -21.73 6.25 5.27
N GLU A 224 -20.45 5.92 5.48
CA GLU A 224 -20.01 5.16 6.64
C GLU A 224 -19.23 6.01 7.67
N GLY A 225 -18.91 7.27 7.33
CA GLY A 225 -18.05 8.12 8.16
C GLY A 225 -16.60 7.64 8.24
N LEU A 226 -16.17 6.75 7.34
CA LEU A 226 -14.83 6.19 7.29
C LEU A 226 -13.96 7.04 6.37
N PHE A 227 -13.22 7.99 6.95
CA PHE A 227 -12.31 8.87 6.20
C PHE A 227 -10.97 8.17 5.97
N VAL A 228 -10.96 7.26 4.99
CA VAL A 228 -9.84 6.36 4.67
C VAL A 228 -9.19 6.71 3.34
N GLY A 229 -7.98 6.16 3.09
CA GLY A 229 -7.21 6.46 1.88
C GLY A 229 -7.66 5.71 0.62
N TYR A 230 -7.04 6.04 -0.50
CA TYR A 230 -7.41 5.56 -1.83
C TYR A 230 -7.32 4.03 -1.97
N THR A 231 -6.30 3.39 -1.38
CA THR A 231 -6.20 1.93 -1.35
C THR A 231 -7.29 1.26 -0.51
N SER A 232 -7.84 1.97 0.48
CA SER A 232 -8.97 1.45 1.26
C SER A 232 -10.25 1.39 0.41
N GLY A 233 -10.46 2.40 -0.45
CA GLY A 233 -11.52 2.36 -1.45
C GLY A 233 -11.32 1.22 -2.45
N ALA A 234 -10.10 0.99 -2.91
CA ALA A 234 -9.76 -0.15 -3.77
C ALA A 234 -10.08 -1.50 -3.09
N ALA A 235 -9.72 -1.64 -1.81
CA ALA A 235 -10.00 -2.85 -1.04
C ALA A 235 -11.52 -3.07 -0.86
N PHE A 236 -12.27 -2.02 -0.56
CA PHE A 236 -13.73 -2.13 -0.44
C PHE A 236 -14.41 -2.35 -1.80
N GLN A 237 -13.90 -1.76 -2.88
CA GLN A 237 -14.38 -2.02 -4.24
C GLN A 237 -14.23 -3.50 -4.63
N THR A 238 -13.12 -4.13 -4.22
CA THR A 238 -12.92 -5.59 -4.38
C THR A 238 -14.00 -6.39 -3.67
N VAL A 239 -14.40 -5.98 -2.45
CA VAL A 239 -15.49 -6.64 -1.72
C VAL A 239 -16.82 -6.49 -2.45
N LYS A 240 -17.11 -5.29 -3.01
CA LYS A 240 -18.33 -5.07 -3.81
C LYS A 240 -18.37 -6.00 -5.02
N GLN A 241 -17.30 -6.08 -5.80
CA GLN A 241 -17.20 -6.98 -6.96
C GLN A 241 -17.37 -8.45 -6.56
N TYR A 242 -16.72 -8.88 -5.49
CA TYR A 242 -16.81 -10.27 -5.01
C TYR A 242 -18.21 -10.61 -4.49
N ALA A 243 -18.91 -9.64 -3.89
CA ALA A 243 -20.32 -9.77 -3.49
C ALA A 243 -21.27 -9.87 -4.69
N GLU A 244 -21.03 -9.08 -5.74
CA GLU A 244 -21.80 -9.12 -6.99
C GLU A 244 -21.65 -10.45 -7.72
N GLU A 245 -20.50 -11.10 -7.61
CA GLU A 245 -20.24 -12.46 -8.10
C GLU A 245 -20.98 -13.55 -7.29
N GLY A 246 -21.61 -13.20 -6.15
CA GLY A 246 -22.32 -14.13 -5.28
C GLY A 246 -21.42 -15.03 -4.43
N GLU A 247 -20.20 -14.62 -4.20
CA GLU A 247 -19.15 -15.40 -3.53
C GLU A 247 -19.20 -15.29 -1.99
N PHE A 248 -20.05 -14.43 -1.42
CA PHE A 248 -20.31 -14.37 0.02
C PHE A 248 -21.65 -15.03 0.36
N ASP A 249 -21.70 -15.60 1.54
CA ASP A 249 -22.90 -16.18 2.14
C ASP A 249 -23.26 -15.50 3.48
N ALA A 250 -24.34 -15.95 4.13
CA ALA A 250 -24.81 -15.40 5.39
C ALA A 250 -23.82 -15.61 6.57
N ASN A 251 -22.84 -16.51 6.43
CA ASN A 251 -21.84 -16.80 7.44
C ASN A 251 -20.50 -16.11 7.14
N SER A 252 -20.41 -15.37 6.05
CA SER A 252 -19.18 -14.68 5.65
C SER A 252 -18.85 -13.56 6.62
N ASN A 253 -17.67 -13.64 7.24
CA ASN A 253 -17.09 -12.61 8.10
C ASN A 253 -15.83 -12.09 7.42
N VAL A 254 -15.95 -10.90 6.80
CA VAL A 254 -14.95 -10.32 5.91
C VAL A 254 -14.15 -9.25 6.63
N VAL A 255 -12.86 -9.44 6.77
CA VAL A 255 -11.95 -8.41 7.26
C VAL A 255 -11.25 -7.71 6.09
N ILE A 256 -11.36 -6.40 6.04
CA ILE A 256 -10.76 -5.55 5.02
C ILE A 256 -9.68 -4.69 5.67
N ILE A 257 -8.48 -4.71 5.13
CA ILE A 257 -7.39 -3.85 5.62
C ILE A 257 -7.50 -2.47 4.96
N PHE A 258 -7.70 -1.44 5.78
CA PHE A 258 -7.65 -0.03 5.41
C PHE A 258 -6.30 0.56 5.86
N PRO A 259 -5.31 0.69 4.95
CA PRO A 259 -3.92 0.91 5.34
C PRO A 259 -3.59 2.34 5.77
N ASP A 260 -4.40 3.33 5.39
CA ASP A 260 -4.13 4.72 5.75
C ASP A 260 -5.38 5.62 5.76
N HIS A 261 -5.17 6.85 6.23
CA HIS A 261 -6.19 7.86 6.45
C HIS A 261 -6.37 8.78 5.24
N GLY A 262 -7.58 9.25 5.01
CA GLY A 262 -7.98 10.11 3.89
C GLY A 262 -7.24 11.45 3.82
N SER A 263 -6.77 11.99 4.96
CA SER A 263 -6.01 13.24 5.00
C SER A 263 -4.74 13.25 4.14
N ARG A 264 -4.24 12.09 3.73
CA ARG A 264 -3.09 11.95 2.84
C ARG A 264 -3.44 12.11 1.36
N TYR A 265 -4.71 12.36 1.06
CA TYR A 265 -5.25 12.38 -0.31
C TYR A 265 -6.17 13.58 -0.56
N MET A 266 -6.03 14.65 0.24
CA MET A 266 -6.83 15.88 0.08
C MET A 266 -6.58 16.56 -1.25
N SER A 267 -5.34 16.46 -1.78
CA SER A 267 -4.97 16.97 -3.11
C SER A 267 -5.23 15.98 -4.26
N LYS A 268 -5.92 14.86 -3.98
CA LYS A 268 -6.25 13.81 -4.97
C LYS A 268 -7.72 13.39 -4.86
N VAL A 269 -7.97 12.14 -4.43
CA VAL A 269 -9.30 11.52 -4.43
C VAL A 269 -10.36 12.34 -3.70
N PHE A 270 -9.98 13.21 -2.75
CA PHE A 270 -10.88 14.13 -2.06
C PHE A 270 -10.90 15.56 -2.66
N SER A 271 -10.14 15.82 -3.74
CA SER A 271 -10.21 17.06 -4.53
C SER A 271 -11.13 16.87 -5.73
N ASP A 272 -12.15 17.72 -5.85
CA ASP A 272 -13.06 17.70 -7.00
C ASP A 272 -12.35 18.13 -8.29
N GLU A 273 -11.38 19.07 -8.17
CA GLU A 273 -10.53 19.48 -9.27
C GLU A 273 -9.73 18.28 -9.82
N TRP A 274 -9.05 17.55 -8.93
CA TRP A 274 -8.31 16.36 -9.32
C TRP A 274 -9.22 15.27 -9.94
N MET A 275 -10.40 15.01 -9.36
CA MET A 275 -11.37 14.05 -9.91
C MET A 275 -11.79 14.43 -11.33
N SER A 276 -12.03 15.73 -11.57
CA SER A 276 -12.38 16.25 -12.90
C SER A 276 -11.21 16.14 -13.88
N GLU A 277 -9.98 16.48 -13.47
CA GLU A 277 -8.78 16.34 -14.29
C GLU A 277 -8.50 14.88 -14.70
N GLN A 278 -8.85 13.91 -13.85
CA GLN A 278 -8.73 12.49 -14.18
C GLN A 278 -9.88 11.97 -15.06
N GLY A 279 -10.93 12.76 -15.29
CA GLY A 279 -12.13 12.34 -16.01
C GLY A 279 -13.04 11.42 -15.21
N PHE A 280 -12.92 11.41 -13.87
CA PHE A 280 -13.73 10.59 -12.96
C PHE A 280 -15.08 11.23 -12.61
N PHE A 281 -15.28 12.49 -12.95
CA PHE A 281 -16.58 13.14 -12.95
C PHE A 281 -17.08 13.29 -14.38
N ASP A 282 -18.11 12.57 -14.74
CA ASP A 282 -18.92 12.88 -15.91
C ASP A 282 -19.99 13.92 -15.55
N SER A 283 -20.65 14.45 -16.57
CA SER A 283 -21.68 15.48 -16.40
C SER A 283 -22.86 15.07 -15.51
N VAL A 284 -23.01 13.78 -15.23
CA VAL A 284 -24.08 13.21 -14.39
C VAL A 284 -23.67 13.22 -12.90
N ASN A 285 -22.38 13.17 -12.59
CA ASN A 285 -21.85 13.08 -11.22
C ASN A 285 -21.46 14.43 -10.60
N GLN A 286 -21.77 15.55 -11.25
CA GLN A 286 -21.53 16.90 -10.69
C GLN A 286 -22.28 17.16 -9.37
N GLU A 287 -23.33 16.38 -9.07
CA GLU A 287 -24.03 16.46 -7.78
C GLU A 287 -23.18 15.90 -6.61
N GLU A 288 -22.13 15.15 -6.90
CA GLU A 288 -21.21 14.60 -5.88
C GLU A 288 -20.09 15.57 -5.48
N ALA A 289 -19.94 16.69 -6.16
CA ALA A 289 -18.95 17.70 -5.82
C ALA A 289 -19.13 18.18 -4.36
N LEU A 290 -18.01 18.25 -3.63
CA LEU A 290 -18.01 18.75 -2.25
C LEU A 290 -18.19 20.27 -2.27
N LYS A 291 -19.41 20.74 -2.03
CA LYS A 291 -19.72 22.18 -2.02
C LYS A 291 -19.22 22.82 -0.74
N ILE A 292 -18.48 23.93 -0.88
CA ILE A 292 -18.06 24.78 0.22
C ILE A 292 -18.81 26.11 0.07
N GLU A 293 -19.61 26.49 1.07
CA GLU A 293 -20.24 27.81 1.16
C GLU A 293 -19.52 28.64 2.21
N ILE A 294 -18.99 29.80 1.79
CA ILE A 294 -18.36 30.74 2.70
C ILE A 294 -19.39 31.83 3.06
N ILE A 295 -19.87 31.82 4.28
CA ILE A 295 -20.74 32.89 4.85
C ILE A 295 -19.81 34.01 5.32
N LYS A 296 -19.96 35.21 4.74
CA LYS A 296 -19.19 36.41 5.10
C LYS A 296 -19.90 37.20 6.20
#